data_74f39f44a5e5f2218491873762e0da68
#
_entry.id   74f39f44a5e5f2218491873762e0da68
#
_cell.length_a   1.000
_cell.length_b   1.000
_cell.length_c   1.000
_cell.angle_alpha   90.00
_cell.angle_beta   90.00
_cell.angle_gamma   90.00
#
_symmetry.space_group_name_H-M   'P 1'
#
loop_
_entity.id
_entity.type
_entity.pdbx_description
1 polymer ?
#
loop_
_entity_poly.entity_id
_entity_poly.type
_entity_poly.pdbx_seq_one_letter_code
_entity_poly.pdbx_strand_id
1 'polypeptide(L)'
;QGLTFGPLVRRLRFPNAELENALLRNQARLAAIEASLARLDELVEAGEQPAETVAVLRRVTEIRRKRYADRVALLSAVEDDVLPQDGRREASVRLRRAMIDAERESLLEWRDSGRLPDASLRVLQRELDHEESLLPR
;
A
#
# COMPACT_ATOMS: atom_id res chain seq x y z
N GLN A 1 18.15 6.88 -36.36
CA GLN A 1 16.80 7.32 -35.91
C GLN A 1 16.23 6.47 -34.78
N GLY A 2 16.55 5.19 -34.70
CA GLY A 2 16.16 4.32 -33.57
C GLY A 2 16.89 4.61 -32.26
N LEU A 3 18.01 5.32 -32.32
CA LEU A 3 18.85 5.63 -31.15
C LEU A 3 18.31 6.79 -30.31
N THR A 4 17.48 7.66 -30.89
CA THR A 4 16.89 8.81 -30.21
C THR A 4 15.73 8.44 -29.29
N PHE A 5 15.07 7.32 -29.53
CA PHE A 5 13.97 6.83 -28.71
C PHE A 5 14.44 6.08 -27.44
N GLY A 6 15.65 5.50 -27.46
CA GLY A 6 16.17 4.73 -26.34
C GLY A 6 16.34 5.53 -25.04
N PRO A 7 16.99 6.71 -25.08
CA PRO A 7 17.13 7.54 -23.87
C PRO A 7 15.80 8.16 -23.41
N LEU A 8 14.88 8.43 -24.33
CA LEU A 8 13.56 8.97 -23.98
C LEU A 8 12.69 7.92 -23.29
N VAL A 9 12.73 6.69 -23.77
CA VAL A 9 12.01 5.55 -23.16
C VAL A 9 12.57 5.23 -21.78
N ARG A 10 13.89 5.34 -21.57
CA ARG A 10 14.53 5.19 -20.25
C ARG A 10 14.10 6.29 -19.29
N ARG A 11 13.97 7.53 -19.73
CA ARG A 11 13.46 8.65 -18.90
C ARG A 11 12.00 8.46 -18.51
N LEU A 12 11.19 7.93 -19.40
CA LEU A 12 9.78 7.63 -19.14
C LEU A 12 9.60 6.40 -18.25
N ARG A 13 10.58 5.48 -18.19
CA ARG A 13 10.58 4.31 -17.33
C ARG A 13 10.99 4.60 -15.89
N PHE A 14 11.68 5.69 -15.60
CA PHE A 14 12.18 6.01 -14.26
C PHE A 14 11.05 6.15 -13.21
N PRO A 15 9.93 6.87 -13.48
CA PRO A 15 8.79 6.89 -12.56
C PRO A 15 8.09 5.54 -12.44
N ASN A 16 8.13 4.72 -13.49
CA ASN A 16 7.50 3.42 -13.53
C ASN A 16 8.27 2.37 -12.73
N ALA A 17 9.60 2.47 -12.61
CA ALA A 17 10.40 1.54 -11.83
C ALA A 17 10.09 1.59 -10.33
N GLU A 18 9.84 2.77 -9.77
CA GLU A 18 9.41 2.93 -8.37
C GLU A 18 8.02 2.33 -8.14
N LEU A 19 7.11 2.54 -9.07
CA LEU A 19 5.76 1.99 -9.03
C LEU A 19 5.77 0.46 -9.16
N GLU A 20 6.53 -0.07 -10.11
CA GLU A 20 6.73 -1.51 -10.29
C GLU A 20 7.33 -2.16 -9.04
N ASN A 21 8.33 -1.53 -8.42
CA ASN A 21 8.94 -2.01 -7.19
C ASN A 21 7.97 -1.95 -6.00
N ALA A 22 7.15 -0.91 -5.92
CA ALA A 22 6.12 -0.80 -4.89
C ALA A 22 5.05 -1.87 -5.07
N LEU A 23 4.61 -2.11 -6.29
CA LEU A 23 3.65 -3.16 -6.64
C LEU A 23 4.22 -4.53 -6.26
N LEU A 24 5.45 -4.82 -6.65
CA LEU A 24 6.13 -6.08 -6.36
C LEU A 24 6.25 -6.32 -4.84
N ARG A 25 6.64 -5.30 -4.08
CA ARG A 25 6.74 -5.40 -2.61
C ARG A 25 5.38 -5.69 -1.97
N ASN A 26 4.32 -5.05 -2.43
CA ASN A 26 2.98 -5.28 -1.90
C ASN A 26 2.43 -6.65 -2.31
N GLN A 27 2.72 -7.11 -3.50
CA GLN A 27 2.41 -8.48 -3.94
C GLN A 27 3.14 -9.52 -3.08
N ALA A 28 4.42 -9.29 -2.78
CA ALA A 28 5.20 -10.17 -1.90
C ALA A 28 4.65 -10.20 -0.47
N ARG A 29 4.24 -9.05 0.06
CA ARG A 29 3.59 -8.97 1.38
C ARG A 29 2.26 -9.72 1.40
N LEU A 30 1.46 -9.56 0.37
CA LEU A 30 0.19 -10.28 0.23
C LEU A 30 0.42 -11.79 0.20
N ALA A 31 1.37 -12.25 -0.59
CA ALA A 31 1.75 -13.66 -0.65
C ALA A 31 2.23 -14.19 0.71
N ALA A 32 3.02 -13.40 1.45
CA ALA A 32 3.48 -13.75 2.78
C ALA A 32 2.32 -13.88 3.78
N ILE A 33 1.35 -12.99 3.72
CA ILE A 33 0.15 -13.04 4.57
C ILE A 33 -0.71 -14.28 4.23
N GLU A 34 -0.88 -14.58 2.96
CA GLU A 34 -1.57 -15.78 2.51
C GLU A 34 -0.88 -17.06 2.98
N ALA A 35 0.45 -17.09 2.96
CA ALA A 35 1.23 -18.17 3.52
C ALA A 35 1.03 -18.33 5.03
N SER A 36 0.90 -17.21 5.76
CA SER A 36 0.62 -17.24 7.20
C SER A 36 -0.76 -17.80 7.51
N LEU A 37 -1.77 -17.48 6.71
CA LEU A 37 -3.11 -18.05 6.84
C LEU A 37 -3.12 -19.55 6.55
N ALA A 38 -2.43 -19.97 5.50
CA ALA A 38 -2.29 -21.39 5.16
C ALA A 38 -1.61 -22.16 6.30
N ARG A 39 -0.59 -21.57 6.93
CA ARG A 39 0.07 -22.17 8.10
C ARG A 39 -0.86 -22.29 9.30
N LEU A 40 -1.69 -21.29 9.55
CA LEU A 40 -2.71 -21.35 10.60
C LEU A 40 -3.68 -22.50 10.35
N ASP A 41 -4.14 -22.69 9.11
CA ASP A 41 -5.02 -23.80 8.73
C ASP A 41 -4.36 -25.17 8.96
N GLU A 42 -3.09 -25.31 8.59
CA GLU A 42 -2.32 -26.54 8.84
C GLU A 42 -2.22 -26.84 10.34
N LEU A 43 -1.98 -25.84 11.17
CA LEU A 43 -1.86 -26.01 12.62
C LEU A 43 -3.20 -26.39 13.26
N VAL A 44 -4.30 -25.85 12.74
CA VAL A 44 -5.66 -26.21 13.19
C VAL A 44 -5.96 -27.68 12.83
N GLU A 45 -5.60 -28.11 11.63
CA GLU A 45 -5.79 -29.49 11.20
C GLU A 45 -4.89 -30.48 11.95
N ALA A 46 -3.70 -30.08 12.34
CA ALA A 46 -2.71 -30.92 13.02
C ALA A 46 -3.02 -31.18 14.49
N GLY A 47 -3.88 -30.39 15.13
CA GLY A 47 -4.19 -30.58 16.55
C GLY A 47 -5.25 -29.63 17.05
N GLU A 48 -5.66 -29.83 18.30
CA GLU A 48 -6.63 -28.96 18.96
C GLU A 48 -5.97 -27.60 19.28
N GLN A 49 -6.52 -26.56 18.69
CA GLN A 49 -6.12 -25.17 18.95
C GLN A 49 -7.29 -24.42 19.61
N PRO A 50 -7.02 -23.45 20.49
CA PRO A 50 -8.09 -22.64 21.09
C PRO A 50 -8.92 -21.92 20.02
N ALA A 51 -10.18 -22.29 19.88
CA ALA A 51 -11.05 -21.81 18.81
C ALA A 51 -11.18 -20.29 18.75
N GLU A 52 -11.27 -19.64 19.92
CA GLU A 52 -11.36 -18.18 19.98
C GLU A 52 -10.06 -17.51 19.52
N THR A 53 -8.92 -18.05 19.90
CA THR A 53 -7.61 -17.53 19.49
C THR A 53 -7.44 -17.64 17.97
N VAL A 54 -7.79 -18.80 17.42
CA VAL A 54 -7.77 -19.03 15.97
C VAL A 54 -8.68 -18.05 15.24
N ALA A 55 -9.91 -17.85 15.74
CA ALA A 55 -10.87 -16.94 15.13
C ALA A 55 -10.37 -15.50 15.12
N VAL A 56 -9.79 -15.02 16.22
CA VAL A 56 -9.24 -13.67 16.34
C VAL A 56 -8.04 -13.49 15.39
N LEU A 57 -7.08 -14.42 15.41
CA LEU A 57 -5.91 -14.35 14.54
C LEU A 57 -6.29 -14.40 13.07
N ARG A 58 -7.22 -15.27 12.71
CA ARG A 58 -7.74 -15.34 11.34
C ARG A 58 -8.37 -14.02 10.91
N ARG A 59 -9.22 -13.46 11.75
CA ARG A 59 -9.91 -12.20 11.46
C ARG A 59 -8.94 -11.04 11.27
N VAL A 60 -7.98 -10.88 12.17
CA VAL A 60 -6.96 -9.83 12.09
C VAL A 60 -6.10 -9.99 10.84
N THR A 61 -5.70 -11.23 10.53
CA THR A 61 -4.89 -11.53 9.35
C THR A 61 -5.66 -11.33 8.05
N GLU A 62 -6.96 -11.68 8.02
CA GLU A 62 -7.83 -11.41 6.87
C GLU A 62 -8.02 -9.92 6.61
N ILE A 63 -8.12 -9.10 7.66
CA ILE A 63 -8.17 -7.64 7.52
C ILE A 63 -6.87 -7.13 6.90
N ARG A 64 -5.73 -7.63 7.36
CA ARG A 64 -4.43 -7.28 6.76
C ARG A 64 -4.34 -7.72 5.31
N ARG A 65 -4.76 -8.95 5.01
CA ARG A 65 -4.77 -9.49 3.64
C ARG A 65 -5.59 -8.59 2.71
N LYS A 66 -6.79 -8.22 3.11
CA LYS A 66 -7.65 -7.33 2.34
C LYS A 66 -6.98 -5.97 2.08
N ARG A 67 -6.34 -5.40 3.09
CA ARG A 67 -5.65 -4.11 2.97
C ARG A 67 -4.56 -4.17 1.90
N TYR A 68 -3.73 -5.21 1.90
CA TYR A 68 -2.68 -5.36 0.90
C TYR A 68 -3.23 -5.74 -0.47
N ALA A 69 -4.29 -6.54 -0.55
CA ALA A 69 -4.97 -6.84 -1.80
C ALA A 69 -5.55 -5.58 -2.45
N ASP A 70 -6.20 -4.72 -1.66
CA ASP A 70 -6.73 -3.43 -2.13
C ASP A 70 -5.60 -2.52 -2.61
N ARG A 71 -4.48 -2.51 -1.91
CA ARG A 71 -3.29 -1.73 -2.29
C ARG A 71 -2.67 -2.23 -3.60
N VAL A 72 -2.54 -3.54 -3.77
CA VAL A 72 -2.08 -4.15 -5.02
C VAL A 72 -3.01 -3.78 -6.18
N ALA A 73 -4.32 -3.91 -5.98
CA ALA A 73 -5.31 -3.54 -7.00
C ALA A 73 -5.19 -2.06 -7.39
N LEU A 74 -5.00 -1.19 -6.41
CA LEU A 74 -4.83 0.24 -6.64
C LEU A 74 -3.55 0.57 -7.41
N LEU A 75 -2.43 -0.03 -7.03
CA LEU A 75 -1.14 0.16 -7.72
C LEU A 75 -1.16 -0.41 -9.13
N SER A 76 -1.80 -1.55 -9.35
CA SER A 76 -2.00 -2.13 -10.67
C SER A 76 -2.86 -1.24 -11.56
N ALA A 77 -3.93 -0.68 -11.02
CA ALA A 77 -4.78 0.27 -11.75
C ALA A 77 -4.01 1.54 -12.14
N VAL A 78 -3.11 2.03 -11.28
CA VAL A 78 -2.24 3.16 -11.60
C VAL A 78 -1.22 2.79 -12.66
N GLU A 79 -0.67 1.57 -12.64
CA GLU A 79 0.24 1.07 -13.66
C GLU A 79 -0.45 0.94 -15.02
N ASP A 80 -1.65 0.40 -15.05
CA ASP A 80 -2.47 0.25 -16.26
C ASP A 80 -2.92 1.61 -16.82
N ASP A 81 -3.13 2.59 -15.94
CA ASP A 81 -3.55 3.95 -16.29
C ASP A 81 -2.36 4.84 -16.75
N VAL A 82 -1.18 4.25 -16.90
CA VAL A 82 0.05 4.93 -17.39
C VAL A 82 -0.03 5.28 -18.88
N LEU A 83 -1.09 4.88 -19.56
CA LEU A 83 -1.35 5.39 -20.89
C LEU A 83 -1.76 6.86 -20.84
N PRO A 84 -1.15 7.71 -21.67
CA PRO A 84 -1.28 9.16 -21.61
C PRO A 84 -2.73 9.56 -21.85
N GLN A 85 -3.39 9.85 -20.78
CA GLN A 85 -4.77 10.31 -20.85
C GLN A 85 -4.93 11.53 -19.94
N ASP A 86 -4.54 12.64 -20.52
CA ASP A 86 -5.27 13.90 -20.43
C ASP A 86 -5.78 14.28 -19.03
N GLY A 87 -4.90 14.69 -18.16
CA GLY A 87 -5.27 15.27 -16.88
C GLY A 87 -5.80 14.29 -15.83
N ARG A 88 -6.21 13.08 -16.21
CA ARG A 88 -6.71 12.08 -15.25
C ARG A 88 -5.64 11.64 -14.26
N ARG A 89 -4.42 11.43 -14.73
CA ARG A 89 -3.29 11.05 -13.89
C ARG A 89 -2.93 12.17 -12.91
N GLU A 90 -2.83 13.39 -13.42
CA GLU A 90 -2.55 14.57 -12.60
C GLU A 90 -3.67 14.81 -11.58
N ALA A 91 -4.93 14.67 -12.00
CA ALA A 91 -6.08 14.76 -11.13
C ALA A 91 -6.05 13.68 -10.03
N SER A 92 -5.73 12.44 -10.39
CA SER A 92 -5.60 11.33 -9.44
C SER A 92 -4.50 11.59 -8.41
N VAL A 93 -3.33 12.04 -8.84
CA VAL A 93 -2.22 12.40 -7.95
C VAL A 93 -2.61 13.55 -7.02
N ARG A 94 -3.22 14.59 -7.56
CA ARG A 94 -3.67 15.75 -6.77
C ARG A 94 -4.71 15.35 -5.71
N LEU A 95 -5.68 14.54 -6.09
CA LEU A 95 -6.71 14.04 -5.17
C LEU A 95 -6.11 13.18 -4.07
N ARG A 96 -5.19 12.30 -4.41
CA ARG A 96 -4.50 11.46 -3.42
C ARG A 96 -3.69 12.28 -2.44
N ARG A 97 -2.97 13.31 -2.89
CA ARG A 97 -2.24 14.21 -1.99
C ARG A 97 -3.18 14.91 -1.03
N ALA A 98 -4.30 15.40 -1.53
CA ALA A 98 -5.32 16.04 -0.70
C ALA A 98 -5.88 15.06 0.35
N MET A 99 -6.09 13.81 -0.02
CA MET A 99 -6.55 12.77 0.90
C MET A 99 -5.50 12.46 1.98
N ILE A 100 -4.23 12.34 1.61
CA ILE A 100 -3.12 12.13 2.54
C ILE A 100 -2.99 13.31 3.51
N ASP A 101 -3.11 14.54 3.01
CA ASP A 101 -3.08 15.74 3.85
C ASP A 101 -4.23 15.75 4.87
N ALA A 102 -5.43 15.33 4.46
CA ALA A 102 -6.57 15.17 5.37
C ALA A 102 -6.31 14.10 6.44
N GLU A 103 -5.68 13.00 6.08
CA GLU A 103 -5.27 11.97 7.04
C GLU A 103 -4.25 12.52 8.04
N ARG A 104 -3.26 13.29 7.60
CA ARG A 104 -2.30 13.95 8.49
C ARG A 104 -2.98 14.89 9.47
N GLU A 105 -3.89 15.71 9.00
CA GLU A 105 -4.66 16.62 9.88
C GLU A 105 -5.46 15.85 10.93
N SER A 106 -6.12 14.78 10.53
CA SER A 106 -6.87 13.92 11.44
C SER A 106 -5.98 13.30 12.53
N LEU A 107 -4.78 12.84 12.14
CA LEU A 107 -3.82 12.28 13.10
C LEU A 107 -3.32 13.34 14.10
N LEU A 108 -3.10 14.57 13.65
CA LEU A 108 -2.71 15.68 14.53
C LEU A 108 -3.82 16.02 15.52
N GLU A 109 -5.08 16.02 15.10
CA GLU A 109 -6.24 16.23 15.98
C GLU A 109 -6.33 15.13 17.04
N TRP A 110 -6.05 13.88 16.67
CA TRP A 110 -6.01 12.77 17.61
C TRP A 110 -4.92 12.93 18.65
N ARG A 111 -3.73 13.40 18.24
CA ARG A 111 -2.64 13.72 19.16
C ARG A 111 -3.06 14.86 20.11
N ASP A 112 -3.57 15.94 19.55
CA ASP A 112 -3.91 17.15 20.31
C ASP A 112 -5.03 16.89 21.32
N SER A 113 -5.93 15.97 21.01
CA SER A 113 -6.99 15.52 21.92
C SER A 113 -6.51 14.50 22.99
N GLY A 114 -5.24 14.13 22.96
CA GLY A 114 -4.65 13.16 23.90
C GLY A 114 -4.96 11.70 23.61
N ARG A 115 -5.61 11.39 22.47
CA ARG A 115 -5.97 10.02 22.07
C ARG A 115 -4.86 9.25 21.40
N LEU A 116 -3.85 9.95 20.89
CA LEU A 116 -2.75 9.34 20.14
C LEU A 116 -1.42 9.78 20.75
N PRO A 117 -0.59 8.85 21.28
CA PRO A 117 0.76 9.16 21.74
C PRO A 117 1.67 9.65 20.61
N ASP A 118 2.61 10.53 20.92
CA ASP A 118 3.57 11.06 19.93
C ASP A 118 4.36 9.98 19.20
N ALA A 119 4.74 8.93 19.90
CA ALA A 119 5.46 7.81 19.29
C ALA A 119 4.62 7.11 18.20
N SER A 120 3.33 6.90 18.47
CA SER A 120 2.39 6.31 17.51
C SER A 120 2.14 7.26 16.33
N LEU A 121 2.03 8.55 16.60
CA LEU A 121 1.89 9.56 15.54
C LEU A 121 3.08 9.51 14.57
N ARG A 122 4.30 9.41 15.06
CA ARG A 122 5.50 9.32 14.21
C ARG A 122 5.49 8.09 13.31
N VAL A 123 5.03 6.96 13.82
CA VAL A 123 4.89 5.72 13.01
C VAL A 123 3.89 5.94 11.88
N LEU A 124 2.71 6.47 12.19
CA LEU A 124 1.66 6.72 11.21
C LEU A 124 2.05 7.78 10.18
N GLN A 125 2.74 8.84 10.62
CA GLN A 125 3.27 9.85 9.70
C GLN A 125 4.30 9.27 8.71
N ARG A 126 5.17 8.38 9.17
CA ARG A 126 6.11 7.68 8.26
C ARG A 126 5.39 6.81 7.24
N GLU A 127 4.32 6.17 7.63
CA GLU A 127 3.48 5.39 6.70
C GLU A 127 2.87 6.30 5.62
N LEU A 128 2.33 7.46 6.02
CA LEU A 128 1.78 8.44 5.07
C LEU A 128 2.86 9.04 4.17
N ASP A 129 4.03 9.36 4.73
CA ASP A 129 5.18 9.85 3.95
C ASP A 129 5.62 8.82 2.90
N HIS A 130 5.60 7.55 3.27
CA HIS A 130 5.90 6.47 2.33
C HIS A 130 4.86 6.39 1.23
N GLU A 131 3.57 6.46 1.54
CA GLU A 131 2.49 6.48 0.53
C GLU A 131 2.62 7.68 -0.40
N GLU A 132 2.92 8.86 0.14
CA GLU A 132 3.13 10.08 -0.65
C GLU A 132 4.34 9.96 -1.57
N SER A 133 5.42 9.32 -1.10
CA SER A 133 6.64 9.12 -1.90
C SER A 133 6.41 8.23 -3.13
N LEU A 134 5.37 7.40 -3.11
CA LEU A 134 4.98 6.54 -4.23
C LEU A 134 4.19 7.30 -5.30
N LEU A 135 3.73 8.51 -5.00
CA LEU A 135 3.02 9.32 -5.98
C LEU A 135 4.00 9.95 -6.96
N PRO A 136 3.67 9.99 -8.25
CA PRO A 136 4.47 10.69 -9.26
C PRO A 136 4.63 12.18 -8.92
N ARG A 137 5.81 12.71 -9.20
CA ARG A 137 6.10 14.15 -9.08
C ARG A 137 5.58 14.91 -10.29
#